data_50db8d42093315341929c0ee08496424
#
_entry.id   50db8d42093315341929c0ee08496424
#
_cell.length_a   1.000
_cell.length_b   1.000
_cell.length_c   1.000
_cell.angle_alpha   90.00
_cell.angle_beta   90.00
_cell.angle_gamma   90.00
#
_symmetry.space_group_name_H-M   'P 1'
#
loop_
_entity.id
_entity.type
_entity.pdbx_description
1 polymer ?
#
loop_
_entity_poly.entity_id
_entity_poly.type
_entity_poly.pdbx_seq_one_letter_code
_entity_poly.pdbx_strand_id
1 'polypeptide(L)'
;MKIYEIDGNKYRLPNELTDFQLQMYIHLINWKWAHLTQESGFFKNSPYDALLPDELKLQGYPLYRPIKERFLEHQQRFPFKSHKFLGHMASSQAACANLFLPLLEDPLVAAKVLVAVKTDLKSIATDHLDRGFRIEFWD
;
A
#
# COMPACT_ATOMS: atom_id res chain seq x y z
N MET A 1 13.63 7.06 16.22
CA MET A 1 13.58 7.82 14.95
C MET A 1 14.80 8.71 14.86
N LYS A 2 15.33 8.89 13.67
CA LYS A 2 16.44 9.79 13.33
C LYS A 2 15.93 10.88 12.38
N ILE A 3 16.54 12.05 12.43
CA ILE A 3 16.28 13.12 11.47
C ILE A 3 17.35 13.03 10.38
N TYR A 4 16.90 12.90 9.14
CA TYR A 4 17.73 13.00 7.95
C TYR A 4 17.51 14.37 7.31
N GLU A 5 18.58 15.11 7.08
CA GLU A 5 18.54 16.40 6.39
C GLU A 5 19.04 16.22 4.96
N ILE A 6 18.14 16.42 3.98
CA ILE A 6 18.41 16.20 2.56
C ILE A 6 17.72 17.31 1.78
N ASP A 7 18.48 18.00 0.93
CA ASP A 7 18.00 19.09 0.07
C ASP A 7 17.21 20.17 0.84
N GLY A 8 17.66 20.50 2.06
CA GLY A 8 17.05 21.50 2.93
C GLY A 8 15.79 21.04 3.68
N ASN A 9 15.33 19.80 3.47
CA ASN A 9 14.20 19.22 4.17
C ASN A 9 14.66 18.28 5.30
N LYS A 10 13.80 18.14 6.32
CA LYS A 10 14.01 17.27 7.47
C LYS A 10 13.00 16.13 7.46
N TYR A 11 13.51 14.87 7.48
CA TYR A 11 12.70 13.66 7.43
C TYR A 11 12.91 12.86 8.72
N ARG A 12 11.83 12.56 9.44
CA ARG A 12 11.82 11.71 10.65
C ARG A 12 11.56 10.28 10.25
N LEU A 13 12.61 9.47 10.21
CA LEU A 13 12.62 8.10 9.70
C LEU A 13 13.28 7.13 10.67
N PRO A 14 13.19 5.80 10.46
CA PRO A 14 13.95 4.81 11.23
C PRO A 14 15.45 5.07 11.20
N ASN A 15 16.17 4.62 12.25
CA ASN A 15 17.59 4.88 12.40
C ASN A 15 18.46 4.16 11.35
N GLU A 16 18.03 2.97 10.96
CA GLU A 16 18.79 2.09 10.06
C GLU A 16 17.99 1.86 8.79
N LEU A 17 18.39 2.52 7.72
CA LEU A 17 17.83 2.37 6.38
C LEU A 17 18.98 2.14 5.39
N THR A 18 18.74 1.25 4.42
CA THR A 18 19.60 1.18 3.23
C THR A 18 19.38 2.43 2.37
N ASP A 19 20.33 2.73 1.49
CA ASP A 19 20.22 3.90 0.59
C ASP A 19 18.96 3.83 -0.26
N PHE A 20 18.60 2.64 -0.75
CA PHE A 20 17.36 2.42 -1.51
C PHE A 20 16.11 2.71 -0.67
N GLN A 21 16.07 2.22 0.57
CA GLN A 21 14.93 2.48 1.47
C GLN A 21 14.81 3.98 1.80
N LEU A 22 15.93 4.64 2.05
CA LEU A 22 15.95 6.06 2.33
C LEU A 22 15.42 6.87 1.14
N GLN A 23 15.90 6.61 -0.06
CA GLN A 23 15.44 7.28 -1.27
C GLN A 23 13.95 7.04 -1.52
N MET A 24 13.48 5.80 -1.36
CA MET A 24 12.07 5.47 -1.53
C MET A 24 11.19 6.20 -0.51
N TYR A 25 11.58 6.23 0.77
CA TYR A 25 10.81 6.94 1.80
C TYR A 25 10.76 8.44 1.54
N ILE A 26 11.88 9.06 1.16
CA ILE A 26 11.92 10.47 0.79
C ILE A 26 10.96 10.76 -0.37
N HIS A 27 11.00 9.95 -1.42
CA HIS A 27 10.09 10.09 -2.56
C HIS A 27 8.61 10.02 -2.12
N LEU A 28 8.24 9.01 -1.35
CA LEU A 28 6.86 8.83 -0.87
C LEU A 28 6.42 9.95 0.09
N ILE A 29 7.31 10.43 0.95
CA ILE A 29 7.03 11.53 1.88
C ILE A 29 6.85 12.84 1.11
N ASN A 30 7.71 13.14 0.15
CA ASN A 30 7.59 14.32 -0.68
C ASN A 30 6.28 14.30 -1.47
N TRP A 31 5.90 13.13 -2.01
CA TRP A 31 4.60 12.96 -2.66
C TRP A 31 3.44 13.22 -1.68
N LYS A 32 3.51 12.66 -0.45
CA LYS A 32 2.53 12.90 0.61
C LYS A 32 2.42 14.39 0.94
N TRP A 33 3.53 15.07 1.08
CA TRP A 33 3.57 16.50 1.41
C TRP A 33 3.02 17.39 0.30
N ALA A 34 3.22 17.00 -0.95
CA ALA A 34 2.71 17.73 -2.09
C ALA A 34 1.21 17.50 -2.35
N HIS A 35 0.67 16.31 -2.02
CA HIS A 35 -0.66 15.90 -2.48
C HIS A 35 -1.66 15.56 -1.39
N LEU A 36 -1.21 15.30 -0.16
CA LEU A 36 -2.09 14.89 0.94
C LEU A 36 -1.96 15.81 2.17
N THR A 37 -0.83 15.75 2.85
CA THR A 37 -0.58 16.50 4.09
C THR A 37 0.90 16.55 4.43
N GLN A 38 1.33 17.63 5.08
CA GLN A 38 2.66 17.73 5.68
C GLN A 38 2.72 17.12 7.09
N GLU A 39 1.57 16.77 7.67
CA GLU A 39 1.52 16.19 9.01
C GLU A 39 2.06 14.76 9.03
N SER A 40 2.69 14.41 10.15
CA SER A 40 3.22 13.06 10.40
C SER A 40 2.23 12.25 11.22
N GLY A 41 2.15 10.96 10.94
CA GLY A 41 1.58 10.03 11.90
C GLY A 41 2.57 9.74 13.03
N PHE A 42 2.14 8.94 14.02
CA PHE A 42 2.95 8.62 15.19
C PHE A 42 3.26 7.12 15.28
N PHE A 43 4.50 6.82 15.63
CA PHE A 43 4.94 5.48 16.00
C PHE A 43 5.57 5.53 17.40
N LYS A 44 4.99 4.81 18.36
CA LYS A 44 5.43 4.82 19.78
C LYS A 44 5.65 6.25 20.31
N ASN A 45 4.65 7.09 20.14
CA ASN A 45 4.66 8.52 20.54
C ASN A 45 5.73 9.40 19.87
N SER A 46 6.41 8.91 18.84
CA SER A 46 7.35 9.69 18.05
C SER A 46 6.78 10.01 16.68
N PRO A 47 6.87 11.25 16.18
CA PRO A 47 6.46 11.57 14.82
C PRO A 47 7.24 10.74 13.81
N TYR A 48 6.54 10.22 12.81
CA TYR A 48 7.11 9.41 11.73
C TYR A 48 6.54 9.88 10.38
N ASP A 49 7.37 10.47 9.55
CA ASP A 49 6.90 11.18 8.36
C ASP A 49 6.33 10.27 7.27
N ALA A 50 6.72 9.00 7.24
CA ALA A 50 6.15 8.01 6.33
C ALA A 50 4.83 7.41 6.81
N LEU A 51 4.37 7.71 8.04
CA LEU A 51 3.04 7.36 8.50
C LEU A 51 2.05 8.49 8.23
N LEU A 52 0.83 8.11 7.87
CA LEU A 52 -0.29 9.03 7.76
C LEU A 52 -0.85 9.35 9.15
N PRO A 53 -1.32 10.59 9.39
CA PRO A 53 -2.10 10.92 10.59
C PRO A 53 -3.40 10.10 10.64
N ASP A 54 -3.95 9.92 11.86
CA ASP A 54 -5.09 9.03 12.11
C ASP A 54 -6.34 9.45 11.32
N GLU A 55 -6.54 10.73 11.12
CA GLU A 55 -7.66 11.26 10.31
C GLU A 55 -7.63 10.73 8.88
N LEU A 56 -6.47 10.72 8.23
CA LEU A 56 -6.34 10.18 6.87
C LEU A 56 -6.46 8.65 6.85
N LYS A 57 -5.96 7.96 7.87
CA LYS A 57 -6.17 6.51 8.00
C LYS A 57 -7.64 6.15 8.13
N LEU A 58 -8.42 6.92 8.92
CA LEU A 58 -9.87 6.75 9.05
C LEU A 58 -10.60 7.01 7.72
N GLN A 59 -10.09 7.92 6.91
CA GLN A 59 -10.56 8.14 5.54
C GLN A 59 -10.17 7.02 4.56
N GLY A 60 -9.32 6.08 4.98
CA GLY A 60 -8.92 4.90 4.23
C GLY A 60 -7.63 5.04 3.42
N TYR A 61 -6.90 6.17 3.55
CA TYR A 61 -5.59 6.30 2.92
C TYR A 61 -4.58 5.30 3.53
N PRO A 62 -3.59 4.82 2.75
CA PRO A 62 -3.22 5.17 1.38
C PRO A 62 -3.94 4.34 0.30
N LEU A 63 -5.08 3.73 0.59
CA LEU A 63 -5.88 3.09 -0.46
C LEU A 63 -6.43 4.15 -1.42
N TYR A 64 -6.32 3.90 -2.71
CA TYR A 64 -6.96 4.71 -3.72
C TYR A 64 -8.47 4.73 -3.50
N ARG A 65 -9.10 5.90 -3.54
CA ARG A 65 -10.50 6.07 -3.12
C ARG A 65 -11.48 5.05 -3.69
N PRO A 66 -11.48 4.73 -5.01
CA PRO A 66 -12.34 3.68 -5.56
C PRO A 66 -12.01 2.26 -5.05
N ILE A 67 -10.79 2.05 -4.54
CA ILE A 67 -10.35 0.73 -4.05
C ILE A 67 -10.74 0.52 -2.58
N LYS A 68 -10.92 1.57 -1.81
CA LYS A 68 -11.27 1.46 -0.39
C LYS A 68 -12.53 0.63 -0.16
N GLU A 69 -13.62 0.93 -0.86
CA GLU A 69 -14.89 0.21 -0.72
C GLU A 69 -14.73 -1.25 -1.11
N ARG A 70 -14.08 -1.51 -2.26
CA ARG A 70 -13.76 -2.86 -2.74
C ARG A 70 -12.87 -3.64 -1.78
N PHE A 71 -11.90 -2.97 -1.16
CA PHE A 71 -11.03 -3.58 -0.13
C PHE A 71 -11.85 -4.03 1.08
N LEU A 72 -12.78 -3.20 1.56
CA LEU A 72 -13.66 -3.54 2.68
C LEU A 72 -14.63 -4.68 2.32
N GLU A 73 -15.24 -4.65 1.15
CA GLU A 73 -16.10 -5.72 0.65
C GLU A 73 -15.33 -7.04 0.50
N HIS A 74 -14.12 -6.96 -0.05
CA HIS A 74 -13.25 -8.13 -0.19
C HIS A 74 -12.87 -8.70 1.18
N GLN A 75 -12.54 -7.86 2.15
CA GLN A 75 -12.23 -8.26 3.52
C GLN A 75 -13.43 -8.91 4.23
N GLN A 76 -14.65 -8.42 3.98
CA GLN A 76 -15.87 -9.04 4.52
C GLN A 76 -16.12 -10.41 3.92
N ARG A 77 -15.89 -10.56 2.62
CA ARG A 77 -16.11 -11.82 1.89
C ARG A 77 -15.04 -12.87 2.17
N PHE A 78 -13.79 -12.44 2.28
CA PHE A 78 -12.61 -13.26 2.55
C PHE A 78 -11.87 -12.65 3.74
N PRO A 79 -12.24 -12.99 4.98
CA PRO A 79 -11.67 -12.35 6.16
C PRO A 79 -10.16 -12.50 6.23
N PHE A 80 -9.48 -11.38 6.34
CA PHE A 80 -8.05 -11.27 6.60
C PHE A 80 -7.78 -10.09 7.53
N LYS A 81 -6.66 -10.11 8.20
CA LYS A 81 -6.27 -9.06 9.12
C LYS A 81 -5.59 -7.91 8.37
N SER A 82 -6.11 -6.72 8.54
CA SER A 82 -5.39 -5.53 8.07
C SER A 82 -4.10 -5.34 8.85
N HIS A 83 -3.00 -5.12 8.13
CA HIS A 83 -1.71 -4.85 8.75
C HIS A 83 -1.80 -3.57 9.59
N LYS A 84 -1.22 -3.58 10.80
CA LYS A 84 -1.21 -2.43 11.72
C LYS A 84 -0.61 -1.15 11.12
N PHE A 85 0.22 -1.30 10.10
CA PHE A 85 0.83 -0.20 9.34
C PHE A 85 0.21 -0.02 7.95
N LEU A 86 -1.07 -0.38 7.76
CA LEU A 86 -1.76 -0.13 6.50
C LEU A 86 -1.66 1.34 6.09
N GLY A 87 -1.72 2.28 7.06
CA GLY A 87 -1.55 3.72 6.83
C GLY A 87 -0.10 4.20 6.66
N HIS A 88 0.86 3.30 6.43
CA HIS A 88 2.22 3.66 6.06
C HIS A 88 2.31 3.91 4.56
N MET A 89 3.00 4.98 4.14
CA MET A 89 3.13 5.32 2.71
C MET A 89 3.78 4.21 1.87
N ALA A 90 4.68 3.41 2.46
CA ALA A 90 5.29 2.23 1.85
C ALA A 90 4.60 0.91 2.27
N SER A 91 3.29 0.93 2.55
CA SER A 91 2.55 -0.29 2.90
C SER A 91 2.43 -1.24 1.71
N SER A 92 3.05 -2.40 1.81
CA SER A 92 2.93 -3.45 0.78
C SER A 92 1.49 -3.97 0.64
N GLN A 93 0.75 -4.06 1.74
CA GLN A 93 -0.66 -4.45 1.73
C GLN A 93 -1.52 -3.43 0.97
N ALA A 94 -1.31 -2.13 1.22
CA ALA A 94 -2.02 -1.08 0.48
C ALA A 94 -1.62 -1.06 -1.00
N ALA A 95 -0.33 -1.22 -1.31
CA ALA A 95 0.14 -1.31 -2.69
C ALA A 95 -0.47 -2.52 -3.42
N CYS A 96 -0.48 -3.68 -2.76
CA CYS A 96 -1.11 -4.89 -3.27
C CYS A 96 -2.61 -4.66 -3.56
N ALA A 97 -3.35 -4.12 -2.60
CA ALA A 97 -4.78 -3.83 -2.79
C ALA A 97 -5.02 -2.84 -3.93
N ASN A 98 -4.27 -1.74 -3.99
CA ASN A 98 -4.41 -0.73 -5.03
C ASN A 98 -4.12 -1.27 -6.44
N LEU A 99 -3.17 -2.20 -6.58
CA LEU A 99 -2.77 -2.76 -7.87
C LEU A 99 -3.65 -3.95 -8.28
N PHE A 100 -3.94 -4.85 -7.37
CA PHE A 100 -4.51 -6.16 -7.74
C PHE A 100 -6.02 -6.25 -7.57
N LEU A 101 -6.66 -5.53 -6.64
CA LEU A 101 -8.12 -5.59 -6.53
C LEU A 101 -8.83 -5.25 -7.83
N PRO A 102 -8.44 -4.20 -8.60
CA PRO A 102 -9.06 -3.92 -9.89
C PRO A 102 -8.87 -5.04 -10.91
N LEU A 103 -7.73 -5.74 -10.86
CA LEU A 103 -7.44 -6.85 -11.78
C LEU A 103 -8.20 -8.13 -11.43
N LEU A 104 -8.54 -8.33 -10.15
CA LEU A 104 -9.25 -9.53 -9.70
C LEU A 104 -10.70 -9.56 -10.17
N GLU A 105 -11.27 -8.44 -10.55
CA GLU A 105 -12.64 -8.34 -11.03
C GLU A 105 -12.79 -8.81 -12.48
N ASP A 106 -11.71 -8.74 -13.27
CA ASP A 106 -11.70 -9.17 -14.66
C ASP A 106 -10.46 -10.06 -14.96
N PRO A 107 -10.62 -11.40 -14.88
CA PRO A 107 -9.53 -12.34 -15.16
C PRO A 107 -8.94 -12.21 -16.56
N LEU A 108 -9.69 -11.75 -17.54
CA LEU A 108 -9.19 -11.55 -18.91
C LEU A 108 -8.27 -10.33 -18.97
N VAL A 109 -8.65 -9.24 -18.29
CA VAL A 109 -7.78 -8.06 -18.17
C VAL A 109 -6.55 -8.39 -17.34
N ALA A 110 -6.71 -9.12 -16.22
CA ALA A 110 -5.59 -9.57 -15.41
C ALA A 110 -4.59 -10.42 -16.22
N ALA A 111 -5.07 -11.36 -17.02
CA ALA A 111 -4.21 -12.16 -17.89
C ALA A 111 -3.44 -11.30 -18.91
N LYS A 112 -4.10 -10.34 -19.55
CA LYS A 112 -3.45 -9.41 -20.49
C LYS A 112 -2.37 -8.55 -19.85
N VAL A 113 -2.58 -8.08 -18.63
CA VAL A 113 -1.60 -7.28 -17.88
C VAL A 113 -0.43 -8.15 -17.44
N LEU A 114 -0.70 -9.33 -16.89
CA LEU A 114 0.31 -10.21 -16.34
C LEU A 114 1.16 -10.90 -17.40
N VAL A 115 0.67 -11.05 -18.63
CA VAL A 115 1.48 -11.60 -19.75
C VAL A 115 2.70 -10.74 -20.06
N ALA A 116 2.67 -9.45 -19.72
CA ALA A 116 3.84 -8.57 -19.88
C ALA A 116 5.00 -8.96 -18.94
N VAL A 117 4.70 -9.63 -17.82
CA VAL A 117 5.68 -10.09 -16.83
C VAL A 117 5.97 -11.59 -17.01
N LYS A 118 4.95 -12.36 -17.32
CA LYS A 118 4.98 -13.81 -17.55
C LYS A 118 4.49 -14.11 -18.96
N THR A 119 5.40 -14.11 -19.93
CA THR A 119 5.08 -14.16 -21.37
C THR A 119 4.42 -15.46 -21.82
N ASP A 120 4.60 -16.55 -21.09
CA ASP A 120 3.94 -17.85 -21.33
C ASP A 120 2.61 -18.03 -20.58
N LEU A 121 2.09 -16.97 -19.93
CA LEU A 121 0.80 -16.98 -19.26
C LEU A 121 -0.33 -17.16 -20.28
N LYS A 122 -1.10 -18.23 -20.14
CA LYS A 122 -2.24 -18.54 -21.02
C LYS A 122 -3.56 -18.07 -20.40
N SER A 123 -3.74 -18.28 -19.12
CA SER A 123 -4.94 -17.92 -18.38
C SER A 123 -4.64 -17.82 -16.90
N ILE A 124 -5.58 -17.29 -16.16
CA ILE A 124 -5.56 -17.24 -14.70
C ILE A 124 -6.48 -18.31 -14.18
N ALA A 125 -5.96 -19.24 -13.37
CA ALA A 125 -6.73 -20.31 -12.77
C ALA A 125 -7.68 -19.74 -11.69
N THR A 126 -8.96 -20.07 -11.81
CA THR A 126 -10.02 -19.68 -10.85
C THR A 126 -10.84 -20.86 -10.37
N ASP A 127 -10.59 -22.03 -10.92
CA ASP A 127 -11.34 -23.26 -10.70
C ASP A 127 -11.24 -23.83 -9.26
N HIS A 128 -10.15 -23.47 -8.55
CA HIS A 128 -9.96 -23.84 -7.15
C HIS A 128 -10.55 -22.84 -6.15
N LEU A 129 -11.22 -21.78 -6.63
CA LEU A 129 -11.82 -20.74 -5.82
C LEU A 129 -13.34 -20.74 -6.00
N ASP A 130 -14.10 -20.84 -4.91
CA ASP A 130 -15.57 -20.88 -4.95
C ASP A 130 -16.20 -19.65 -5.60
N ARG A 131 -15.53 -18.50 -5.56
CA ARG A 131 -16.08 -17.22 -6.03
C ARG A 131 -15.02 -16.30 -6.65
N GLY A 132 -14.06 -16.83 -7.39
CA GLY A 132 -12.99 -16.07 -8.01
C GLY A 132 -11.78 -15.85 -7.10
N PHE A 133 -10.98 -14.83 -7.38
CA PHE A 133 -9.75 -14.58 -6.66
C PHE A 133 -9.97 -14.01 -5.27
N ARG A 134 -8.98 -14.24 -4.40
CA ARG A 134 -8.84 -13.54 -3.13
C ARG A 134 -7.41 -13.07 -2.96
N ILE A 135 -7.24 -11.96 -2.27
CA ILE A 135 -5.95 -11.50 -1.77
C ILE A 135 -5.77 -12.12 -0.40
N GLU A 136 -4.70 -12.87 -0.25
CA GLU A 136 -4.29 -13.44 1.05
C GLU A 136 -3.08 -12.68 1.53
N PHE A 137 -3.15 -12.21 2.75
CA PHE A 137 -2.04 -11.57 3.44
C PHE A 137 -1.65 -12.47 4.61
N TRP A 138 -0.41 -12.89 4.60
CA TRP A 138 0.20 -13.65 5.68
C TRP A 138 0.90 -12.68 6.64
N ASP A 139 0.60 -12.81 7.91
CA ASP A 139 1.29 -12.07 8.99
C ASP A 139 2.55 -12.83 9.44
#